data_9ce4b060349238d83cba63fd2dcc2360
#
_entry.id   9ce4b060349238d83cba63fd2dcc2360
#
_cell.length_a   1.000
_cell.length_b   1.000
_cell.length_c   1.000
_cell.angle_alpha   90.00
_cell.angle_beta   90.00
_cell.angle_gamma   90.00
#
_symmetry.space_group_name_H-M   'P 1'
#
loop_
_entity.id
_entity.type
_entity.pdbx_description
1 polymer ?
#
loop_
_entity_poly.entity_id
_entity_poly.type
_entity_poly.pdbx_seq_one_letter_code
_entity_poly.pdbx_strand_id
1 'polypeptide(L)'
;MLSSQKKYLVIINPISGTSRKTNLPELAFNMLSDNGSELYFVYTNGEGHADRIIKDISDQGFDTVIAIGGDGTINEVADAVRTTEMSLGIVPMGSGNGLARSLDIPLDPEAALEVIRRGYVKRIDCCEADGVPFFVTFGVGFDAQVTASYDQKNFRGPLSYVLSTVDQFIKHKSSLYRLHLY
;
A
#
# COMPACT_ATOMS: atom_id res chain seq x y z
N MET A 1 22.58 21.39 -8.23
CA MET A 1 21.42 21.10 -9.10
C MET A 1 20.20 21.64 -8.41
N LEU A 2 19.46 22.57 -9.00
CA LEU A 2 18.19 23.04 -8.46
C LEU A 2 17.26 21.82 -8.42
N SER A 3 16.84 21.40 -7.21
CA SER A 3 15.80 20.37 -7.05
C SER A 3 14.57 20.90 -7.78
N SER A 4 14.07 20.16 -8.75
CA SER A 4 12.83 20.53 -9.44
C SER A 4 11.69 20.53 -8.42
N GLN A 5 10.86 21.55 -8.50
CA GLN A 5 9.61 21.64 -7.75
C GLN A 5 8.80 20.37 -8.00
N LYS A 6 8.43 19.65 -6.94
CA LYS A 6 7.68 18.40 -7.04
C LYS A 6 6.24 18.57 -6.61
N LYS A 7 5.35 17.82 -7.23
CA LYS A 7 3.93 17.82 -6.91
C LYS A 7 3.51 16.45 -6.36
N TYR A 8 3.12 16.41 -5.10
CA TYR A 8 2.78 15.21 -4.37
C TYR A 8 1.28 15.10 -4.13
N LEU A 9 0.70 13.95 -4.42
CA LEU A 9 -0.62 13.58 -3.88
C LEU A 9 -0.43 12.63 -2.70
N VAL A 10 -0.93 13.01 -1.54
CA VAL A 10 -0.87 12.20 -0.32
C VAL A 10 -2.23 11.59 -0.05
N ILE A 11 -2.36 10.29 -0.26
CA ILE A 11 -3.58 9.52 -0.02
C ILE A 11 -3.50 8.86 1.35
N ILE A 12 -4.45 9.19 2.22
CA ILE A 12 -4.50 8.72 3.61
C ILE A 12 -5.75 7.87 3.82
N ASN A 13 -5.56 6.63 4.25
CA ASN A 13 -6.68 5.83 4.74
C ASN A 13 -6.89 6.08 6.24
N PRO A 14 -7.99 6.74 6.64
CA PRO A 14 -8.20 7.10 8.04
C PRO A 14 -8.40 5.91 8.99
N ILE A 15 -8.82 4.75 8.45
CA ILE A 15 -9.18 3.57 9.23
C ILE A 15 -7.97 2.63 9.44
N SER A 16 -6.91 2.72 8.62
CA SER A 16 -5.76 1.82 8.71
C SER A 16 -4.85 2.16 9.90
N GLY A 17 -4.36 1.16 10.63
CA GLY A 17 -3.43 1.31 11.77
C GLY A 17 -4.09 1.62 13.11
N THR A 18 -3.36 1.34 14.19
CA THR A 18 -3.88 1.32 15.56
C THR A 18 -3.65 2.60 16.36
N SER A 19 -2.85 3.57 15.92
CA SER A 19 -2.72 4.85 16.63
C SER A 19 -1.86 5.90 15.90
N ARG A 20 -2.11 7.19 16.20
CA ARG A 20 -1.30 8.39 15.90
C ARG A 20 -1.24 8.87 14.46
N LYS A 21 -2.37 8.86 13.72
CA LYS A 21 -2.46 9.52 12.41
C LYS A 21 -2.71 11.02 12.47
N THR A 22 -3.01 11.56 13.62
CA THR A 22 -3.40 12.97 13.78
C THR A 22 -2.38 13.96 13.27
N ASN A 23 -1.09 13.61 13.27
CA ASN A 23 -0.01 14.51 12.87
C ASN A 23 0.68 14.10 11.55
N LEU A 24 0.22 13.03 10.85
CA LEU A 24 0.88 12.57 9.62
C LEU A 24 0.82 13.58 8.45
N PRO A 25 -0.31 14.27 8.21
CA PRO A 25 -0.33 15.32 7.19
C PRO A 25 0.65 16.46 7.49
N GLU A 26 0.72 16.90 8.74
CA GLU A 26 1.66 17.93 9.18
C GLU A 26 3.12 17.46 9.06
N LEU A 27 3.41 16.23 9.47
CA LEU A 27 4.72 15.64 9.34
C LEU A 27 5.15 15.55 7.87
N ALA A 28 4.27 15.02 7.00
CA ALA A 28 4.53 14.93 5.57
C ALA A 28 4.74 16.32 4.95
N PHE A 29 3.93 17.30 5.32
CA PHE A 29 4.09 18.67 4.86
C PHE A 29 5.44 19.23 5.28
N ASN A 30 5.81 19.14 6.56
CA ASN A 30 7.06 19.68 7.08
C ASN A 30 8.30 19.03 6.43
N MET A 31 8.21 17.76 6.06
CA MET A 31 9.34 17.02 5.47
C MET A 31 9.47 17.17 3.95
N LEU A 32 8.37 17.42 3.24
CA LEU A 32 8.33 17.34 1.78
C LEU A 32 8.04 18.70 1.10
N SER A 33 7.65 19.73 1.85
CA SER A 33 7.33 21.07 1.30
C SER A 33 8.55 21.92 0.97
N ASP A 34 9.74 21.35 0.98
CA ASP A 34 10.96 22.04 0.62
C ASP A 34 11.00 22.43 -0.88
N ASN A 35 11.83 23.42 -1.22
CA ASN A 35 12.08 23.87 -2.59
C ASN A 35 10.83 24.22 -3.40
N GLY A 36 9.73 24.62 -2.75
CA GLY A 36 8.48 25.00 -3.41
C GLY A 36 7.64 23.83 -3.90
N SER A 37 7.87 22.63 -3.38
CA SER A 37 7.04 21.46 -3.67
C SER A 37 5.61 21.65 -3.18
N GLU A 38 4.65 21.13 -3.95
CA GLU A 38 3.22 21.20 -3.65
C GLU A 38 2.73 19.86 -3.10
N LEU A 39 1.97 19.90 -2.00
CA LEU A 39 1.36 18.72 -1.39
C LEU A 39 -0.15 18.84 -1.35
N TYR A 40 -0.84 17.84 -1.87
CA TYR A 40 -2.29 17.71 -1.86
C TYR A 40 -2.67 16.51 -1.01
N PHE A 41 -3.55 16.70 -0.04
CA PHE A 41 -3.95 15.64 0.90
C PHE A 41 -5.38 15.21 0.65
N VAL A 42 -5.59 13.91 0.50
CA VAL A 42 -6.91 13.31 0.31
C VAL A 42 -7.08 12.10 1.23
N TYR A 43 -8.24 12.02 1.87
CA TYR A 43 -8.62 10.87 2.69
C TYR A 43 -9.49 9.91 1.88
N THR A 44 -9.17 8.61 1.94
CA THR A 44 -10.04 7.60 1.34
C THR A 44 -11.28 7.38 2.19
N ASN A 45 -12.39 7.07 1.54
CA ASN A 45 -13.68 6.79 2.18
C ASN A 45 -14.14 5.32 2.00
N GLY A 46 -13.31 4.49 1.40
CA GLY A 46 -13.60 3.08 1.15
C GLY A 46 -12.76 2.50 0.03
N GLU A 47 -12.99 1.24 -0.26
CA GLU A 47 -12.36 0.50 -1.36
C GLU A 47 -12.68 1.12 -2.73
N GLY A 48 -11.72 1.14 -3.65
CA GLY A 48 -11.82 1.74 -4.98
C GLY A 48 -11.82 3.28 -4.99
N HIS A 49 -11.65 3.94 -3.83
CA HIS A 49 -11.61 5.40 -3.81
C HIS A 49 -10.26 5.97 -4.25
N ALA A 50 -9.17 5.31 -3.88
CA ALA A 50 -7.83 5.73 -4.29
C ALA A 50 -7.65 5.60 -5.81
N ASP A 51 -8.14 4.52 -6.41
CA ASP A 51 -8.13 4.32 -7.87
C ASP A 51 -8.84 5.46 -8.61
N ARG A 52 -10.04 5.85 -8.15
CA ARG A 52 -10.79 6.97 -8.75
C ARG A 52 -10.04 8.29 -8.65
N ILE A 53 -9.50 8.59 -7.46
CA ILE A 53 -8.72 9.82 -7.25
C ILE A 53 -7.55 9.87 -8.22
N ILE A 54 -6.77 8.78 -8.34
CA ILE A 54 -5.59 8.74 -9.19
C ILE A 54 -5.93 8.88 -10.66
N LYS A 55 -7.01 8.26 -11.13
CA LYS A 55 -7.52 8.44 -12.49
C LYS A 55 -7.91 9.87 -12.80
N ASP A 56 -8.59 10.54 -11.86
CA ASP A 56 -9.06 11.92 -12.02
C ASP A 56 -7.91 12.94 -12.09
N ILE A 57 -6.72 12.59 -11.56
CA ILE A 57 -5.57 13.49 -11.50
C ILE A 57 -4.42 13.09 -12.42
N SER A 58 -4.53 12.00 -13.17
CA SER A 58 -3.44 11.43 -13.97
C SER A 58 -2.78 12.43 -14.92
N ASP A 59 -3.54 13.39 -15.44
CA ASP A 59 -3.09 14.41 -16.38
C ASP A 59 -2.76 15.76 -15.71
N GLN A 60 -2.77 15.83 -14.37
CA GLN A 60 -2.58 17.09 -13.65
C GLN A 60 -1.13 17.35 -13.23
N GLY A 61 -0.16 16.57 -13.74
CA GLY A 61 1.26 16.78 -13.53
C GLY A 61 1.76 16.46 -12.12
N PHE A 62 1.16 15.48 -11.45
CA PHE A 62 1.70 14.93 -10.20
C PHE A 62 2.92 14.04 -10.48
N ASP A 63 3.98 14.20 -9.69
CA ASP A 63 5.20 13.40 -9.80
C ASP A 63 5.12 12.10 -8.97
N THR A 64 4.47 12.20 -7.81
CA THR A 64 4.45 11.09 -6.85
C THR A 64 3.12 11.02 -6.11
N VAL A 65 2.57 9.83 -6.03
CA VAL A 65 1.45 9.50 -5.14
C VAL A 65 2.00 8.83 -3.89
N ILE A 66 1.72 9.38 -2.71
CA ILE A 66 2.17 8.85 -1.43
C ILE A 66 1.00 8.14 -0.76
N ALA A 67 1.11 6.83 -0.57
CA ALA A 67 0.13 6.02 0.13
C ALA A 67 0.46 5.93 1.62
N ILE A 68 -0.40 6.48 2.47
CA ILE A 68 -0.33 6.36 3.94
C ILE A 68 -1.42 5.40 4.41
N GLY A 69 -1.05 4.13 4.64
CA GLY A 69 -2.03 3.10 4.97
C GLY A 69 -1.46 1.73 5.23
N GLY A 70 -2.34 0.74 5.35
CA GLY A 70 -1.98 -0.67 5.42
C GLY A 70 -1.84 -1.29 4.03
N ASP A 71 -1.60 -2.63 4.01
CA ASP A 71 -1.36 -3.38 2.77
C ASP A 71 -2.45 -3.19 1.71
N GLY A 72 -3.73 -3.19 2.09
CA GLY A 72 -4.84 -2.97 1.17
C GLY A 72 -4.80 -1.60 0.50
N THR A 73 -4.55 -0.53 1.26
CA THR A 73 -4.43 0.83 0.72
C THR A 73 -3.21 0.95 -0.20
N ILE A 74 -2.07 0.40 0.22
CA ILE A 74 -0.83 0.43 -0.57
C ILE A 74 -1.02 -0.33 -1.88
N ASN A 75 -1.68 -1.50 -1.84
CA ASN A 75 -1.95 -2.31 -3.03
C ASN A 75 -2.89 -1.60 -4.02
N GLU A 76 -3.98 -0.98 -3.52
CA GLU A 76 -4.92 -0.21 -4.33
C GLU A 76 -4.23 0.98 -5.02
N VAL A 77 -3.44 1.75 -4.28
CA VAL A 77 -2.68 2.88 -4.85
C VAL A 77 -1.62 2.39 -5.84
N ALA A 78 -0.91 1.30 -5.53
CA ALA A 78 0.10 0.72 -6.41
C ALA A 78 -0.50 0.25 -7.74
N ASP A 79 -1.66 -0.39 -7.72
CA ASP A 79 -2.38 -0.80 -8.93
C ASP A 79 -2.77 0.41 -9.80
N ALA A 80 -3.33 1.45 -9.20
CA ALA A 80 -3.72 2.65 -9.92
C ALA A 80 -2.49 3.40 -10.51
N VAL A 81 -1.39 3.50 -9.75
CA VAL A 81 -0.17 4.20 -10.17
C VAL A 81 0.58 3.46 -11.28
N ARG A 82 0.53 2.11 -11.34
CA ARG A 82 1.27 1.31 -12.34
C ARG A 82 0.93 1.65 -13.79
N THR A 83 -0.23 2.24 -14.03
CA THR A 83 -0.70 2.65 -15.37
C THR A 83 -0.41 4.11 -15.68
N THR A 84 0.36 4.80 -14.85
CA THR A 84 0.71 6.22 -14.96
C THR A 84 2.23 6.41 -14.98
N GLU A 85 2.67 7.63 -15.23
CA GLU A 85 4.08 8.03 -15.11
C GLU A 85 4.48 8.44 -13.68
N MET A 86 3.53 8.45 -12.74
CA MET A 86 3.76 8.84 -11.36
C MET A 86 4.53 7.75 -10.59
N SER A 87 5.33 8.17 -9.62
CA SER A 87 5.99 7.26 -8.68
C SER A 87 5.09 6.98 -7.46
N LEU A 88 5.25 5.81 -6.85
CA LEU A 88 4.62 5.46 -5.57
C LEU A 88 5.55 5.73 -4.40
N GLY A 89 5.13 6.56 -3.46
CA GLY A 89 5.72 6.68 -2.13
C GLY A 89 4.90 5.86 -1.12
N ILE A 90 5.57 5.17 -0.21
CA ILE A 90 4.91 4.29 0.77
C ILE A 90 5.22 4.75 2.19
N VAL A 91 4.17 5.02 2.97
CA VAL A 91 4.24 5.23 4.42
C VAL A 91 3.39 4.14 5.09
N PRO A 92 4.02 3.06 5.59
CA PRO A 92 3.32 1.87 6.03
C PRO A 92 2.67 2.07 7.41
N MET A 93 1.36 1.85 7.49
CA MET A 93 0.57 2.01 8.72
C MET A 93 -0.24 0.75 9.08
N GLY A 94 -0.02 -0.35 8.39
CA GLY A 94 -0.69 -1.63 8.64
C GLY A 94 0.05 -2.52 9.64
N SER A 95 -0.50 -3.71 9.87
CA SER A 95 0.13 -4.76 10.70
C SER A 95 1.11 -5.62 9.91
N GLY A 96 0.87 -5.86 8.62
CA GLY A 96 1.72 -6.67 7.76
C GLY A 96 2.80 -5.84 7.08
N ASN A 97 2.39 -4.84 6.31
CA ASN A 97 3.24 -3.94 5.54
C ASN A 97 4.19 -4.70 4.58
N GLY A 98 3.64 -5.70 3.87
CA GLY A 98 4.40 -6.64 3.06
C GLY A 98 5.24 -5.97 1.98
N LEU A 99 4.66 -5.06 1.18
CA LEU A 99 5.39 -4.35 0.13
C LEU A 99 6.48 -3.43 0.69
N ALA A 100 6.19 -2.71 1.77
CA ALA A 100 7.18 -1.86 2.43
C ALA A 100 8.38 -2.68 2.92
N ARG A 101 8.13 -3.84 3.55
CA ARG A 101 9.18 -4.75 4.02
C ARG A 101 10.02 -5.33 2.88
N SER A 102 9.39 -5.74 1.77
CA SER A 102 10.07 -6.30 0.60
C SER A 102 10.96 -5.28 -0.12
N LEU A 103 10.68 -4.00 0.07
CA LEU A 103 11.44 -2.87 -0.49
C LEU A 103 12.40 -2.23 0.52
N ASP A 104 12.55 -2.80 1.72
CA ASP A 104 13.36 -2.25 2.81
C ASP A 104 12.96 -0.82 3.22
N ILE A 105 11.68 -0.47 3.04
CA ILE A 105 11.14 0.81 3.49
C ILE A 105 10.90 0.75 5.01
N PRO A 106 11.42 1.72 5.78
CA PRO A 106 11.21 1.77 7.22
C PRO A 106 9.73 1.77 7.60
N LEU A 107 9.40 1.08 8.71
CA LEU A 107 8.03 1.06 9.23
C LEU A 107 7.69 2.28 10.09
N ASP A 108 8.70 3.03 10.49
CA ASP A 108 8.52 4.35 11.13
C ASP A 108 8.11 5.38 10.08
N PRO A 109 7.02 6.13 10.29
CA PRO A 109 6.49 7.06 9.29
C PRO A 109 7.47 8.18 8.91
N GLU A 110 8.22 8.72 9.87
CA GLU A 110 9.19 9.78 9.62
C GLU A 110 10.36 9.26 8.77
N ALA A 111 10.87 8.08 9.11
CA ALA A 111 11.92 7.44 8.31
C ALA A 111 11.44 7.04 6.91
N ALA A 112 10.17 6.62 6.75
CA ALA A 112 9.57 6.35 5.44
C ALA A 112 9.43 7.62 4.58
N LEU A 113 8.99 8.72 5.17
CA LEU A 113 8.93 10.03 4.51
C LEU A 113 10.31 10.54 4.11
N GLU A 114 11.35 10.27 4.91
CA GLU A 114 12.72 10.60 4.56
C GLU A 114 13.21 9.84 3.32
N VAL A 115 12.82 8.57 3.13
CA VAL A 115 13.09 7.81 1.91
C VAL A 115 12.46 8.52 0.70
N ILE A 116 11.20 8.95 0.82
CA ILE A 116 10.50 9.68 -0.24
C ILE A 116 11.19 11.02 -0.52
N ARG A 117 11.57 11.76 0.50
CA ARG A 117 12.27 13.04 0.39
C ARG A 117 13.58 12.92 -0.38
N ARG A 118 14.34 11.83 -0.16
CA ARG A 118 15.59 11.55 -0.89
C ARG A 118 15.37 11.29 -2.37
N GLY A 119 14.16 10.90 -2.77
CA GLY A 119 13.77 10.78 -4.16
C GLY A 119 14.41 9.62 -4.93
N TYR A 120 14.91 8.59 -4.25
CA TYR A 120 15.36 7.38 -4.92
C TYR A 120 14.16 6.56 -5.40
N VAL A 121 14.06 6.36 -6.70
CA VAL A 121 13.00 5.56 -7.32
C VAL A 121 13.58 4.25 -7.81
N LYS A 122 12.89 3.15 -7.48
CA LYS A 122 13.20 1.80 -7.95
C LYS A 122 12.02 1.26 -8.76
N ARG A 123 12.29 0.70 -9.92
CA ARG A 123 11.28 -0.07 -10.65
C ARG A 123 11.17 -1.46 -10.04
N ILE A 124 9.96 -1.94 -9.87
CA ILE A 124 9.66 -3.28 -9.38
C ILE A 124 8.73 -3.97 -10.37
N ASP A 125 8.75 -5.30 -10.34
CA ASP A 125 7.81 -6.09 -11.13
C ASP A 125 6.41 -6.02 -10.50
N CYS A 126 5.40 -6.00 -11.35
CA CYS A 126 4.01 -6.21 -10.98
C CYS A 126 3.57 -7.52 -11.63
N CYS A 127 3.17 -8.48 -10.81
CA CYS A 127 2.61 -9.73 -11.29
C CYS A 127 1.08 -9.65 -11.34
N GLU A 128 0.47 -10.55 -12.11
CA GLU A 128 -0.98 -10.60 -12.26
C GLU A 128 -1.48 -12.05 -12.18
N ALA A 129 -2.56 -12.26 -11.47
CA ALA A 129 -3.24 -13.55 -11.41
C ALA A 129 -4.72 -13.35 -11.77
N ASP A 130 -5.16 -13.96 -12.88
CA ASP A 130 -6.52 -13.80 -13.43
C ASP A 130 -6.97 -12.34 -13.56
N GLY A 131 -6.10 -11.46 -14.03
CA GLY A 131 -6.37 -10.04 -14.20
C GLY A 131 -6.27 -9.20 -12.91
N VAL A 132 -5.92 -9.82 -11.79
CA VAL A 132 -5.74 -9.11 -10.50
C VAL A 132 -4.26 -8.91 -10.23
N PRO A 133 -3.79 -7.66 -10.12
CA PRO A 133 -2.38 -7.39 -9.87
C PRO A 133 -1.98 -7.68 -8.41
N PHE A 134 -0.74 -8.11 -8.24
CA PHE A 134 -0.14 -8.26 -6.93
C PHE A 134 1.36 -7.86 -6.96
N PHE A 135 1.86 -7.33 -5.85
CA PHE A 135 3.19 -6.72 -5.77
C PHE A 135 4.14 -7.43 -4.81
N VAL A 136 3.65 -8.42 -4.06
CA VAL A 136 4.47 -9.16 -3.08
C VAL A 136 4.30 -10.67 -3.28
N THR A 137 3.15 -11.19 -2.86
CA THR A 137 2.87 -12.63 -2.90
C THR A 137 1.44 -12.88 -3.35
N PHE A 138 1.26 -13.98 -4.04
CA PHE A 138 -0.03 -14.53 -4.39
C PHE A 138 -0.15 -15.94 -3.81
N GLY A 139 -1.24 -16.22 -3.13
CA GLY A 139 -1.50 -17.52 -2.52
C GLY A 139 -2.76 -18.16 -3.05
N VAL A 140 -2.73 -19.48 -3.23
CA VAL A 140 -3.90 -20.31 -3.59
C VAL A 140 -4.10 -21.42 -2.57
N GLY A 141 -5.30 -21.94 -2.48
CA GLY A 141 -5.59 -23.10 -1.63
C GLY A 141 -5.62 -22.73 -0.15
N PHE A 142 -4.81 -23.42 0.64
CA PHE A 142 -4.82 -23.27 2.09
C PHE A 142 -4.53 -21.83 2.54
N ASP A 143 -3.51 -21.19 1.98
CA ASP A 143 -3.14 -19.81 2.33
C ASP A 143 -4.25 -18.83 2.03
N ALA A 144 -4.90 -18.95 0.87
CA ALA A 144 -6.04 -18.11 0.51
C ALA A 144 -7.24 -18.31 1.46
N GLN A 145 -7.50 -19.56 1.88
CA GLN A 145 -8.56 -19.86 2.84
C GLN A 145 -8.28 -19.27 4.23
N VAL A 146 -7.02 -19.33 4.69
CA VAL A 146 -6.59 -18.72 5.96
C VAL A 146 -6.78 -17.20 5.92
N THR A 147 -6.34 -16.55 4.84
CA THR A 147 -6.47 -15.10 4.65
C THR A 147 -7.93 -14.67 4.61
N ALA A 148 -8.77 -15.35 3.82
CA ALA A 148 -10.20 -15.06 3.75
C ALA A 148 -10.91 -15.24 5.12
N SER A 149 -10.51 -16.27 5.87
CA SER A 149 -11.04 -16.51 7.22
C SER A 149 -10.59 -15.45 8.24
N TYR A 150 -9.38 -14.90 8.06
CA TYR A 150 -8.85 -13.82 8.89
C TYR A 150 -9.60 -12.49 8.64
N ASP A 151 -9.87 -12.16 7.38
CA ASP A 151 -10.56 -10.92 7.00
C ASP A 151 -12.02 -10.88 7.50
N GLN A 152 -12.65 -12.03 7.64
CA GLN A 152 -14.02 -12.14 8.18
C GLN A 152 -14.11 -11.97 9.70
N LYS A 153 -12.98 -12.02 10.42
CA LYS A 153 -12.97 -11.90 11.87
C LYS A 153 -12.87 -10.43 12.31
N ASN A 154 -13.76 -10.05 13.24
CA ASN A 154 -13.76 -8.71 13.83
C ASN A 154 -12.53 -8.42 14.73
N PHE A 155 -11.69 -9.41 14.97
CA PHE A 155 -10.52 -9.29 15.84
C PHE A 155 -9.25 -9.38 15.01
N ARG A 156 -8.48 -8.30 14.95
CA ARG A 156 -7.24 -8.18 14.19
C ARG A 156 -6.02 -8.39 15.09
N GLY A 157 -4.98 -9.06 14.57
CA GLY A 157 -3.73 -9.25 15.27
C GLY A 157 -3.12 -10.65 15.07
N PRO A 158 -1.89 -10.89 15.52
CA PRO A 158 -1.16 -12.15 15.29
C PRO A 158 -1.93 -13.38 15.84
N LEU A 159 -2.58 -13.25 16.99
CA LEU A 159 -3.34 -14.33 17.61
C LEU A 159 -4.56 -14.74 16.77
N SER A 160 -5.26 -13.78 16.16
CA SER A 160 -6.39 -14.05 15.27
C SER A 160 -5.93 -14.78 14.00
N TYR A 161 -4.76 -14.45 13.49
CA TYR A 161 -4.17 -15.17 12.35
C TYR A 161 -3.85 -16.63 12.70
N VAL A 162 -3.21 -16.88 13.85
CA VAL A 162 -2.91 -18.24 14.32
C VAL A 162 -4.19 -19.05 14.50
N LEU A 163 -5.23 -18.48 15.12
CA LEU A 163 -6.51 -19.15 15.31
C LEU A 163 -7.22 -19.46 13.97
N SER A 164 -7.11 -18.57 12.97
CA SER A 164 -7.64 -18.82 11.63
C SER A 164 -6.86 -19.93 10.92
N THR A 165 -5.56 -19.98 11.10
CA THR A 165 -4.70 -21.03 10.52
C THR A 165 -5.05 -22.40 11.09
N VAL A 166 -5.22 -22.52 12.42
CA VAL A 166 -5.61 -23.78 13.08
C VAL A 166 -6.99 -24.25 12.64
N ASP A 167 -7.98 -23.35 12.60
CA ASP A 167 -9.35 -23.68 12.18
C ASP A 167 -9.39 -24.17 10.73
N GLN A 168 -8.66 -23.49 9.83
CA GLN A 168 -8.58 -23.91 8.42
C GLN A 168 -7.75 -25.19 8.24
N PHE A 169 -6.72 -25.42 9.03
CA PHE A 169 -5.93 -26.64 8.98
C PHE A 169 -6.78 -27.88 9.26
N ILE A 170 -7.69 -27.78 10.24
CA ILE A 170 -8.61 -28.88 10.59
C ILE A 170 -9.64 -29.15 9.48
N LYS A 171 -10.07 -28.08 8.77
CA LYS A 171 -11.10 -28.14 7.72
C LYS A 171 -10.53 -28.34 6.32
N HIS A 172 -9.21 -28.27 6.16
CA HIS A 172 -8.57 -28.28 4.86
C HIS A 172 -8.76 -29.62 4.13
N LYS A 173 -9.21 -29.50 2.88
CA LYS A 173 -9.21 -30.63 1.93
C LYS A 173 -8.19 -30.31 0.84
N SER A 174 -7.29 -31.25 0.61
CA SER A 174 -6.29 -31.11 -0.46
C SER A 174 -6.99 -30.92 -1.82
N SER A 175 -6.54 -29.92 -2.57
CA SER A 175 -7.02 -29.63 -3.91
C SER A 175 -5.84 -29.54 -4.87
N LEU A 176 -6.05 -30.00 -6.12
CA LEU A 176 -5.05 -29.86 -7.18
C LEU A 176 -5.27 -28.51 -7.88
N TYR A 177 -4.20 -27.75 -8.01
CA TYR A 177 -4.17 -26.49 -8.75
C TYR A 177 -3.26 -26.66 -9.96
N ARG A 178 -3.66 -26.09 -11.09
CA ARG A 178 -2.83 -26.00 -12.29
C ARG A 178 -2.50 -24.53 -12.51
N LEU A 179 -1.20 -24.20 -12.46
CA LEU A 179 -0.70 -22.87 -12.74
C LEU A 179 -0.15 -22.84 -14.17
N HIS A 180 -0.53 -21.82 -14.92
CA HIS A 180 0.05 -21.51 -16.22
C HIS A 180 0.81 -20.19 -16.04
N LEU A 181 2.12 -20.22 -16.33
CA LEU A 181 2.98 -19.04 -16.30
C LEU A 181 3.24 -18.59 -17.73
N TYR A 182 3.13 -17.30 -18.00
CA TYR A 182 3.32 -16.68 -19.30
C TYR A 182 4.46 -15.67 -19.26
#